data_4d3652d2fa0049f3ec7bd20e0f96e8f9
#
_entry.id   4d3652d2fa0049f3ec7bd20e0f96e8f9
#
_cell.length_a   1.000
_cell.length_b   1.000
_cell.length_c   1.000
_cell.angle_alpha   90.00
_cell.angle_beta   90.00
_cell.angle_gamma   90.00
#
_symmetry.space_group_name_H-M   'P 1'
#
loop_
_entity.id
_entity.type
_entity.pdbx_description
1 polymer ?
#
loop_
_entity_poly.entity_id
_entity_poly.type
_entity_poly.pdbx_seq_one_letter_code
_entity_poly.pdbx_strand_id
1 'polypeptide(L)'
;MEIKRYDMIVVGAGPAGLSAAIEAAKHGVKPIVFDENAKPGGQLFKQIHKFFGSKEHKAKIRGFQIGKELLAEAEQYGVEVVLNAAVIGLYPDREITVRIGEQLQHYKGDSILIATGASENMVNFKGWTLPGVIGAGAAQTMMNLHHILPGKRVLMLGSGNVGLVVSFQLMQAGCDVVALCDAAPRIGGYGVHAAKVARCGVPFYLSHTIVEAEGTDCVTGVTIGQVGPDWKIVPGTEKHFDVDTICLAVGLSPMSQLLSQAGCSMLDTKGGYVPACDADGQTSQPGVFAAGDVSGIEEASSAMIEGRISGIATAAYLGFATQKEKESRKAELEAQLDTLRQGMFAPKNRGKNIQKTEEGIDISSNLLAHGFVADDEIERFPGVTKQRRIHPVIECTQNIPCNPCQDACRKGCIKIGSNITSLPVVDEEHPCIGCGMCVASCSGQAIFLIEEEVEPGYGEVTMPYEFFPLPKVGDHGIAYGRNGKAVCACEVTNIRTSPAFDHTNLLTIKVPSNMLMSARFYRAEEA
;
A
#
# COMPACT_ATOMS: atom_id res chain seq x y z
N MET A 1 -26.93 9.60 33.89
CA MET A 1 -25.62 9.96 33.35
C MET A 1 -25.81 11.16 32.42
N GLU A 2 -24.99 12.18 32.53
CA GLU A 2 -25.08 13.37 31.66
C GLU A 2 -24.60 13.00 30.24
N ILE A 3 -25.41 13.27 29.21
CA ILE A 3 -25.07 12.99 27.82
C ILE A 3 -24.34 14.22 27.27
N LYS A 4 -23.06 14.06 26.91
CA LYS A 4 -22.28 15.11 26.26
C LYS A 4 -22.72 15.25 24.79
N ARG A 5 -22.88 16.49 24.32
CA ARG A 5 -23.34 16.78 22.95
C ARG A 5 -22.23 17.44 22.12
N TYR A 6 -22.16 17.04 20.84
CA TYR A 6 -21.23 17.56 19.85
C TYR A 6 -21.96 17.79 18.52
N ASP A 7 -21.48 18.73 17.72
CA ASP A 7 -22.01 18.96 16.37
C ASP A 7 -21.78 17.70 15.51
N MET A 8 -20.55 17.14 15.58
CA MET A 8 -20.14 15.96 14.82
C MET A 8 -19.34 15.00 15.68
N ILE A 9 -19.70 13.73 15.66
CA ILE A 9 -18.92 12.63 16.24
C ILE A 9 -18.34 11.80 15.10
N VAL A 10 -17.02 11.55 15.16
CA VAL A 10 -16.32 10.67 14.23
C VAL A 10 -15.82 9.44 14.97
N VAL A 11 -16.08 8.26 14.43
CA VAL A 11 -15.62 6.97 14.97
C VAL A 11 -14.51 6.41 14.10
N GLY A 12 -13.29 6.45 14.64
CA GLY A 12 -12.05 6.05 13.98
C GLY A 12 -11.19 7.25 13.56
N ALA A 13 -9.99 7.37 14.15
CA ALA A 13 -8.98 8.38 13.83
C ALA A 13 -8.01 7.92 12.73
N GLY A 14 -8.50 7.11 11.78
CA GLY A 14 -7.77 6.73 10.58
C GLY A 14 -7.77 7.83 9.51
N PRO A 15 -7.22 7.56 8.30
CA PRO A 15 -7.14 8.54 7.22
C PRO A 15 -8.49 9.15 6.83
N ALA A 16 -9.55 8.34 6.76
CA ALA A 16 -10.88 8.82 6.43
C ALA A 16 -11.47 9.70 7.54
N GLY A 17 -11.45 9.22 8.79
CA GLY A 17 -12.05 9.93 9.91
C GLY A 17 -11.37 11.27 10.22
N LEU A 18 -10.03 11.30 10.27
CA LEU A 18 -9.29 12.55 10.44
C LEU A 18 -9.55 13.54 9.30
N SER A 19 -9.54 13.07 8.04
CA SER A 19 -9.81 13.92 6.89
C SER A 19 -11.23 14.50 6.90
N ALA A 20 -12.22 13.72 7.34
CA ALA A 20 -13.61 14.19 7.49
C ALA A 20 -13.74 15.23 8.61
N ALA A 21 -13.16 14.97 9.77
CA ALA A 21 -13.17 15.90 10.89
C ALA A 21 -12.50 17.24 10.54
N ILE A 22 -11.34 17.18 9.88
CA ILE A 22 -10.62 18.37 9.41
C ILE A 22 -11.46 19.18 8.42
N GLU A 23 -12.04 18.51 7.41
CA GLU A 23 -12.82 19.21 6.38
C GLU A 23 -14.08 19.86 7.00
N ALA A 24 -14.77 19.18 7.89
CA ALA A 24 -15.91 19.74 8.63
C ALA A 24 -15.49 20.93 9.52
N ALA A 25 -14.36 20.80 10.23
CA ALA A 25 -13.85 21.85 11.11
C ALA A 25 -13.44 23.13 10.36
N LYS A 26 -12.98 23.02 9.10
CA LYS A 26 -12.71 24.18 8.22
C LYS A 26 -13.93 25.03 7.98
N HIS A 27 -15.12 24.48 8.10
CA HIS A 27 -16.41 25.17 7.97
C HIS A 27 -17.01 25.58 9.30
N GLY A 28 -16.30 25.39 10.43
CA GLY A 28 -16.75 25.82 11.75
C GLY A 28 -17.49 24.77 12.57
N VAL A 29 -17.64 23.55 12.08
CA VAL A 29 -18.14 22.40 12.85
C VAL A 29 -17.14 22.08 13.96
N LYS A 30 -17.63 21.66 15.12
CA LYS A 30 -16.79 21.20 16.25
C LYS A 30 -16.84 19.67 16.34
N PRO A 31 -15.93 18.96 15.65
CA PRO A 31 -15.90 17.52 15.67
C PRO A 31 -15.14 16.98 16.88
N ILE A 32 -15.61 15.82 17.38
CA ILE A 32 -14.85 14.95 18.27
C ILE A 32 -14.61 13.62 17.57
N VAL A 33 -13.39 13.10 17.67
CA VAL A 33 -12.98 11.82 17.09
C VAL A 33 -12.67 10.83 18.20
N PHE A 34 -13.30 9.65 18.18
CA PHE A 34 -12.99 8.55 19.08
C PHE A 34 -12.22 7.46 18.34
N ASP A 35 -11.14 6.98 18.96
CA ASP A 35 -10.36 5.85 18.44
C ASP A 35 -10.02 4.87 19.58
N GLU A 36 -10.16 3.57 19.31
CA GLU A 36 -9.86 2.51 20.27
C GLU A 36 -8.37 2.32 20.53
N ASN A 37 -7.53 2.78 19.59
CA ASN A 37 -6.09 2.63 19.68
C ASN A 37 -5.45 3.68 20.59
N ALA A 38 -4.26 3.35 21.12
CA ALA A 38 -3.44 4.25 21.91
C ALA A 38 -2.72 5.33 21.05
N LYS A 39 -2.75 5.19 19.72
CA LYS A 39 -2.16 6.14 18.76
C LYS A 39 -3.16 6.42 17.65
N PRO A 40 -3.37 7.70 17.27
CA PRO A 40 -4.24 8.07 16.18
C PRO A 40 -3.57 7.83 14.83
N GLY A 41 -4.35 7.90 13.72
CA GLY A 41 -3.87 7.75 12.35
C GLY A 41 -4.13 6.37 11.75
N GLY A 42 -4.72 5.45 12.51
CA GLY A 42 -5.12 4.13 12.02
C GLY A 42 -3.96 3.36 11.38
N GLN A 43 -4.20 2.82 10.20
CA GLN A 43 -3.20 2.00 9.50
C GLN A 43 -2.01 2.81 8.92
N LEU A 44 -2.09 4.15 8.81
CA LEU A 44 -1.02 4.99 8.26
C LEU A 44 0.31 4.84 9.00
N PHE A 45 0.29 4.74 10.32
CA PHE A 45 1.52 4.63 11.11
C PHE A 45 2.30 3.33 10.94
N LYS A 46 1.65 2.28 10.42
CA LYS A 46 2.31 1.01 10.07
C LYS A 46 2.97 1.06 8.69
N GLN A 47 2.58 2.02 7.84
CA GLN A 47 2.98 2.04 6.43
C GLN A 47 4.25 2.87 6.26
N ILE A 48 5.38 2.17 6.20
CA ILE A 48 6.70 2.75 6.00
C ILE A 48 7.08 2.90 4.52
N HIS A 49 6.27 2.41 3.59
CA HIS A 49 6.46 2.57 2.16
C HIS A 49 5.89 3.90 1.65
N LYS A 50 6.36 4.35 0.48
CA LYS A 50 5.89 5.55 -0.21
C LYS A 50 4.58 5.28 -0.93
N PHE A 51 3.64 6.24 -0.87
CA PHE A 51 2.34 6.13 -1.52
C PHE A 51 2.42 6.38 -3.02
N PHE A 52 1.51 5.73 -3.76
CA PHE A 52 1.27 5.96 -5.19
C PHE A 52 0.30 7.13 -5.40
N GLY A 53 0.12 7.54 -6.66
CA GLY A 53 -0.75 8.64 -7.03
C GLY A 53 0.02 9.85 -7.55
N SER A 54 -0.57 11.03 -7.40
CA SER A 54 0.05 12.34 -7.66
C SER A 54 0.35 13.09 -6.35
N LYS A 55 0.87 14.31 -6.48
CA LYS A 55 1.08 15.21 -5.34
C LYS A 55 -0.20 15.44 -4.51
N GLU A 56 -1.36 15.51 -5.15
CA GLU A 56 -2.67 15.69 -4.51
C GLU A 56 -3.04 14.48 -3.64
N HIS A 57 -2.57 13.28 -3.99
CA HIS A 57 -2.78 12.02 -3.28
C HIS A 57 -1.69 11.70 -2.25
N LYS A 58 -0.80 12.67 -1.96
CA LYS A 58 0.35 12.45 -1.07
C LYS A 58 1.34 11.41 -1.60
N ALA A 59 1.42 11.23 -2.93
CA ALA A 59 2.38 10.31 -3.55
C ALA A 59 3.83 10.63 -3.14
N LYS A 60 4.70 9.63 -3.13
CA LYS A 60 6.09 9.61 -2.63
C LYS A 60 6.27 9.90 -1.14
N ILE A 61 5.22 10.20 -0.40
CA ILE A 61 5.27 10.40 1.06
C ILE A 61 4.96 9.06 1.73
N ARG A 62 5.62 8.75 2.83
CA ARG A 62 5.40 7.52 3.59
C ARG A 62 4.13 7.63 4.44
N GLY A 63 3.42 6.52 4.63
CA GLY A 63 2.14 6.55 5.34
C GLY A 63 2.23 7.18 6.73
N PHE A 64 3.27 6.87 7.52
CA PHE A 64 3.44 7.45 8.86
C PHE A 64 3.69 8.98 8.83
N GLN A 65 4.28 9.51 7.77
CA GLN A 65 4.45 10.97 7.60
C GLN A 65 3.11 11.62 7.25
N ILE A 66 2.32 10.99 6.37
CA ILE A 66 0.95 11.43 6.07
C ILE A 66 0.10 11.47 7.35
N GLY A 67 0.21 10.44 8.20
CA GLY A 67 -0.46 10.41 9.50
C GLY A 67 -0.07 11.59 10.40
N LYS A 68 1.21 11.93 10.46
CA LYS A 68 1.69 13.11 11.21
C LYS A 68 1.16 14.43 10.65
N GLU A 69 1.12 14.58 9.32
CA GLU A 69 0.57 15.77 8.65
C GLU A 69 -0.92 15.93 8.96
N LEU A 70 -1.71 14.84 8.88
CA LEU A 70 -3.13 14.87 9.21
C LEU A 70 -3.38 15.24 10.68
N LEU A 71 -2.59 14.73 11.60
CA LEU A 71 -2.73 15.09 13.02
C LEU A 71 -2.40 16.55 13.28
N ALA A 72 -1.35 17.07 12.68
CA ALA A 72 -1.00 18.48 12.78
C ALA A 72 -2.11 19.38 12.19
N GLU A 73 -2.70 18.97 11.06
CA GLU A 73 -3.85 19.67 10.46
C GLU A 73 -5.09 19.59 11.36
N ALA A 74 -5.36 18.44 11.97
CA ALA A 74 -6.47 18.27 12.92
C ALA A 74 -6.31 19.18 14.14
N GLU A 75 -5.12 19.25 14.73
CA GLU A 75 -4.80 20.15 15.84
C GLU A 75 -4.98 21.63 15.45
N GLN A 76 -4.51 22.01 14.26
CA GLN A 76 -4.63 23.38 13.74
C GLN A 76 -6.10 23.84 13.66
N TYR A 77 -7.03 22.93 13.30
CA TYR A 77 -8.45 23.22 13.19
C TYR A 77 -9.25 22.90 14.47
N GLY A 78 -8.57 22.58 15.57
CA GLY A 78 -9.21 22.34 16.87
C GLY A 78 -10.03 21.06 16.94
N VAL A 79 -9.69 20.04 16.16
CA VAL A 79 -10.35 18.72 16.22
C VAL A 79 -9.94 18.02 17.51
N GLU A 80 -10.92 17.68 18.34
CA GLU A 80 -10.68 16.88 19.56
C GLU A 80 -10.54 15.40 19.20
N VAL A 81 -9.43 14.76 19.62
CA VAL A 81 -9.18 13.32 19.39
C VAL A 81 -9.06 12.61 20.74
N VAL A 82 -9.93 11.64 20.99
CA VAL A 82 -9.95 10.83 22.22
C VAL A 82 -9.50 9.41 21.88
N LEU A 83 -8.35 9.01 22.43
CA LEU A 83 -7.73 7.70 22.22
C LEU A 83 -8.08 6.71 23.34
N ASN A 84 -7.79 5.42 23.13
CA ASN A 84 -8.20 4.33 24.03
C ASN A 84 -9.71 4.39 24.34
N ALA A 85 -10.51 4.81 23.37
CA ALA A 85 -11.92 5.10 23.45
C ALA A 85 -12.69 4.27 22.43
N ALA A 86 -13.07 3.05 22.81
CA ALA A 86 -13.78 2.13 21.92
C ALA A 86 -15.27 2.47 21.89
N VAL A 87 -15.78 2.84 20.72
CA VAL A 87 -17.23 2.99 20.50
C VAL A 87 -17.84 1.60 20.35
N ILE A 88 -18.67 1.21 21.33
CA ILE A 88 -19.27 -0.12 21.42
C ILE A 88 -20.76 -0.15 21.08
N GLY A 89 -21.36 1.00 20.88
CA GLY A 89 -22.78 1.12 20.51
C GLY A 89 -23.06 2.38 19.71
N LEU A 90 -23.89 2.26 18.69
CA LEU A 90 -24.48 3.35 17.91
C LEU A 90 -25.99 3.12 17.80
N TYR A 91 -26.78 4.12 18.24
CA TYR A 91 -28.23 4.05 18.32
C TYR A 91 -28.90 4.96 17.26
N PRO A 92 -30.17 4.68 16.86
CA PRO A 92 -30.81 5.39 15.74
C PRO A 92 -30.94 6.91 15.93
N ASP A 93 -30.98 7.40 17.16
CA ASP A 93 -31.10 8.85 17.49
C ASP A 93 -29.74 9.55 17.59
N ARG A 94 -28.67 8.95 17.00
CA ARG A 94 -27.31 9.45 16.97
C ARG A 94 -26.66 9.55 18.35
N GLU A 95 -27.01 8.64 19.23
CA GLU A 95 -26.29 8.40 20.48
C GLU A 95 -25.25 7.30 20.29
N ILE A 96 -24.11 7.45 20.96
CA ILE A 96 -23.07 6.42 21.02
C ILE A 96 -22.74 6.10 22.47
N THR A 97 -22.35 4.85 22.68
CA THR A 97 -21.71 4.40 23.93
C THR A 97 -20.23 4.17 23.66
N VAL A 98 -19.39 4.84 24.44
CA VAL A 98 -17.94 4.77 24.36
C VAL A 98 -17.38 4.16 25.62
N ARG A 99 -16.53 3.13 25.50
CA ARG A 99 -15.76 2.57 26.61
C ARG A 99 -14.40 3.28 26.68
N ILE A 100 -14.13 3.93 27.82
CA ILE A 100 -12.84 4.56 28.11
C ILE A 100 -12.32 3.95 29.42
N GLY A 101 -11.28 3.13 29.31
CA GLY A 101 -10.85 2.28 30.41
C GLY A 101 -11.95 1.29 30.81
N GLU A 102 -12.37 1.33 32.09
CA GLU A 102 -13.47 0.51 32.62
C GLU A 102 -14.81 1.23 32.66
N GLN A 103 -14.87 2.48 32.20
CA GLN A 103 -16.07 3.31 32.25
C GLN A 103 -16.81 3.34 30.90
N LEU A 104 -18.13 3.33 30.96
CA LEU A 104 -19.00 3.60 29.82
C LEU A 104 -19.50 5.05 29.91
N GLN A 105 -19.35 5.75 28.81
CA GLN A 105 -19.80 7.13 28.64
C GLN A 105 -20.72 7.23 27.44
N HIS A 106 -21.72 8.11 27.52
CA HIS A 106 -22.71 8.34 26.47
C HIS A 106 -22.53 9.71 25.85
N TYR A 107 -22.53 9.73 24.52
CA TYR A 107 -22.41 10.96 23.74
C TYR A 107 -23.51 11.01 22.69
N LYS A 108 -23.90 12.21 22.30
CA LYS A 108 -24.88 12.45 21.25
C LYS A 108 -24.32 13.44 20.25
N GLY A 109 -24.35 13.07 18.97
CA GLY A 109 -23.97 13.95 17.86
C GLY A 109 -25.18 14.50 17.13
N ASP A 110 -25.10 15.73 16.65
CA ASP A 110 -26.06 16.22 15.66
C ASP A 110 -25.79 15.54 14.29
N SER A 111 -24.57 15.05 14.06
CA SER A 111 -24.21 14.08 13.04
C SER A 111 -23.19 13.06 13.56
N ILE A 112 -23.12 11.89 12.91
CA ILE A 112 -22.12 10.85 13.21
C ILE A 112 -21.49 10.37 11.90
N LEU A 113 -20.17 10.26 11.89
CA LEU A 113 -19.43 9.66 10.78
C LEU A 113 -18.68 8.42 11.27
N ILE A 114 -18.91 7.29 10.60
CA ILE A 114 -18.26 6.02 10.88
C ILE A 114 -17.11 5.83 9.89
N ALA A 115 -15.88 5.74 10.43
CA ALA A 115 -14.65 5.54 9.69
C ALA A 115 -13.78 4.44 10.33
N THR A 116 -14.44 3.37 10.76
CA THR A 116 -13.85 2.24 11.49
C THR A 116 -12.90 1.38 10.65
N GLY A 117 -12.85 1.60 9.33
CA GLY A 117 -11.96 0.86 8.45
C GLY A 117 -12.37 -0.59 8.24
N ALA A 118 -11.38 -1.48 8.20
CA ALA A 118 -11.56 -2.90 7.94
C ALA A 118 -10.63 -3.75 8.82
N SER A 119 -11.01 -5.02 9.03
CA SER A 119 -10.23 -6.04 9.71
C SER A 119 -9.67 -7.05 8.71
N GLU A 120 -8.54 -7.69 9.07
CA GLU A 120 -7.94 -8.74 8.25
C GLU A 120 -8.79 -10.02 8.27
N ASN A 121 -8.90 -10.64 7.11
CA ASN A 121 -9.50 -11.97 6.99
C ASN A 121 -8.49 -13.05 7.35
N MET A 122 -8.98 -14.13 7.91
CA MET A 122 -8.24 -15.35 8.19
C MET A 122 -8.80 -16.48 7.34
N VAL A 123 -7.97 -17.49 7.06
CA VAL A 123 -8.40 -18.73 6.38
C VAL A 123 -8.14 -19.92 7.30
N ASN A 124 -9.03 -20.90 7.21
CA ASN A 124 -8.94 -22.12 7.98
C ASN A 124 -8.13 -23.17 7.23
N PHE A 125 -7.12 -23.72 7.88
CA PHE A 125 -6.33 -24.87 7.45
C PHE A 125 -5.89 -25.64 8.69
N LYS A 126 -5.43 -26.84 8.53
CA LYS A 126 -4.95 -27.62 9.68
C LYS A 126 -3.79 -26.89 10.37
N GLY A 127 -3.87 -26.66 11.68
CA GLY A 127 -2.87 -25.94 12.47
C GLY A 127 -2.97 -24.40 12.42
N TRP A 128 -4.01 -23.81 11.83
CA TRP A 128 -4.13 -22.35 11.70
C TRP A 128 -4.19 -21.57 13.03
N THR A 129 -4.42 -22.25 14.15
CA THR A 129 -4.43 -21.65 15.49
C THR A 129 -3.09 -21.71 16.21
N LEU A 130 -2.05 -22.30 15.61
CA LEU A 130 -0.73 -22.35 16.20
C LEU A 130 -0.14 -20.94 16.34
N PRO A 131 0.51 -20.63 17.47
CA PRO A 131 1.36 -19.45 17.58
C PRO A 131 2.38 -19.39 16.45
N GLY A 132 2.49 -18.26 15.77
CA GLY A 132 3.27 -18.09 14.54
C GLY A 132 2.41 -17.98 13.28
N VAL A 133 1.10 -18.29 13.34
CA VAL A 133 0.14 -17.94 12.27
C VAL A 133 -0.45 -16.58 12.59
N ILE A 134 -0.14 -15.57 11.75
CA ILE A 134 -0.53 -14.17 11.99
C ILE A 134 -1.02 -13.50 10.70
N GLY A 135 -1.80 -12.43 10.83
CA GLY A 135 -2.15 -11.55 9.71
C GLY A 135 -0.99 -10.64 9.29
N ALA A 136 -1.00 -10.20 8.04
CA ALA A 136 0.03 -9.30 7.49
C ALA A 136 0.05 -7.93 8.20
N GLY A 137 -1.11 -7.38 8.57
CA GLY A 137 -1.21 -6.15 9.34
C GLY A 137 -0.74 -6.32 10.79
N ALA A 138 -0.89 -7.54 11.38
CA ALA A 138 -0.30 -7.86 12.67
C ALA A 138 1.23 -7.87 12.57
N ALA A 139 1.81 -8.48 11.53
CA ALA A 139 3.25 -8.43 11.26
C ALA A 139 3.77 -6.99 11.12
N GLN A 140 3.06 -6.13 10.37
CA GLN A 140 3.39 -4.70 10.26
C GLN A 140 3.35 -3.99 11.62
N THR A 141 2.35 -4.31 12.45
CA THR A 141 2.24 -3.74 13.80
C THR A 141 3.45 -4.11 14.65
N MET A 142 3.82 -5.39 14.66
CA MET A 142 5.00 -5.86 15.39
C MET A 142 6.27 -5.14 14.93
N MET A 143 6.54 -5.13 13.63
CA MET A 143 7.78 -4.55 13.08
C MET A 143 7.79 -3.01 13.16
N ASN A 144 6.76 -2.36 12.64
CA ASN A 144 6.82 -0.92 12.35
C ASN A 144 6.38 -0.05 13.53
N LEU A 145 5.62 -0.58 14.50
CA LEU A 145 5.21 0.14 15.70
C LEU A 145 5.94 -0.29 16.96
N HIS A 146 6.24 -1.59 17.08
CA HIS A 146 6.84 -2.14 18.30
C HIS A 146 8.29 -2.58 18.13
N HIS A 147 8.84 -2.57 16.90
CA HIS A 147 10.22 -2.99 16.60
C HIS A 147 10.51 -4.43 17.03
N ILE A 148 9.53 -5.31 16.86
CA ILE A 148 9.58 -6.74 17.19
C ILE A 148 9.54 -7.52 15.87
N LEU A 149 10.49 -8.43 15.67
CA LEU A 149 10.45 -9.36 14.54
C LEU A 149 9.33 -10.39 14.77
N PRO A 150 8.42 -10.60 13.80
CA PRO A 150 7.37 -11.60 13.92
C PRO A 150 7.88 -13.05 13.85
N GLY A 151 9.05 -13.24 13.26
CA GLY A 151 9.75 -14.51 13.12
C GLY A 151 11.03 -14.35 12.33
N LYS A 152 11.71 -15.46 12.04
CA LYS A 152 12.95 -15.48 11.25
C LYS A 152 12.72 -15.95 9.82
N ARG A 153 11.92 -17.02 9.66
CA ARG A 153 11.62 -17.65 8.37
C ARG A 153 10.11 -17.64 8.16
N VAL A 154 9.68 -16.91 7.15
CA VAL A 154 8.27 -16.56 6.95
C VAL A 154 7.77 -17.09 5.61
N LEU A 155 6.63 -17.77 5.60
CA LEU A 155 5.85 -17.99 4.38
C LEU A 155 4.72 -16.96 4.33
N MET A 156 4.55 -16.27 3.18
CA MET A 156 3.46 -15.35 2.93
C MET A 156 2.36 -16.04 2.11
N LEU A 157 1.10 -15.95 2.58
CA LEU A 157 -0.08 -16.32 1.78
C LEU A 157 -0.81 -15.05 1.32
N GLY A 158 -0.90 -14.87 0.01
CA GLY A 158 -1.57 -13.76 -0.66
C GLY A 158 -0.62 -12.84 -1.43
N SER A 159 -0.89 -12.67 -2.73
CA SER A 159 -0.12 -11.87 -3.69
C SER A 159 -0.76 -10.52 -4.03
N GLY A 160 -1.71 -10.06 -3.23
CA GLY A 160 -2.26 -8.69 -3.28
C GLY A 160 -1.24 -7.65 -2.79
N ASN A 161 -1.56 -6.34 -2.92
CA ASN A 161 -0.65 -5.27 -2.50
C ASN A 161 -0.16 -5.43 -1.06
N VAL A 162 -1.03 -5.82 -0.12
CA VAL A 162 -0.66 -6.02 1.29
C VAL A 162 0.40 -7.11 1.42
N GLY A 163 0.17 -8.30 0.84
CA GLY A 163 1.12 -9.41 0.91
C GLY A 163 2.48 -9.07 0.31
N LEU A 164 2.51 -8.41 -0.84
CA LEU A 164 3.74 -7.98 -1.52
C LEU A 164 4.50 -6.91 -0.71
N VAL A 165 3.80 -5.91 -0.20
CA VAL A 165 4.41 -4.83 0.60
C VAL A 165 4.95 -5.37 1.91
N VAL A 166 4.18 -6.22 2.61
CA VAL A 166 4.60 -6.80 3.89
C VAL A 166 5.75 -7.78 3.71
N SER A 167 5.76 -8.59 2.64
CA SER A 167 6.91 -9.45 2.30
C SER A 167 8.21 -8.63 2.16
N PHE A 168 8.13 -7.50 1.47
CA PHE A 168 9.30 -6.62 1.33
C PHE A 168 9.72 -6.01 2.68
N GLN A 169 8.78 -5.59 3.52
CA GLN A 169 9.06 -5.03 4.85
C GLN A 169 9.64 -6.09 5.81
N LEU A 170 9.17 -7.34 5.73
CA LEU A 170 9.75 -8.47 6.47
C LEU A 170 11.22 -8.67 6.13
N MET A 171 11.56 -8.64 4.84
CA MET A 171 12.97 -8.72 4.39
C MET A 171 13.79 -7.51 4.85
N GLN A 172 13.24 -6.29 4.81
CA GLN A 172 13.90 -5.09 5.35
C GLN A 172 14.15 -5.18 6.85
N ALA A 173 13.27 -5.86 7.59
CA ALA A 173 13.43 -6.10 9.02
C ALA A 173 14.42 -7.24 9.34
N GLY A 174 14.88 -8.00 8.33
CA GLY A 174 15.83 -9.09 8.49
C GLY A 174 15.20 -10.49 8.56
N CYS A 175 13.91 -10.63 8.25
CA CYS A 175 13.28 -11.93 8.10
C CYS A 175 13.63 -12.55 6.72
N ASP A 176 13.76 -13.86 6.68
CA ASP A 176 13.83 -14.64 5.43
C ASP A 176 12.41 -14.99 4.97
N VAL A 177 11.94 -14.37 3.88
CA VAL A 177 10.67 -14.73 3.24
C VAL A 177 10.92 -15.88 2.28
N VAL A 178 10.68 -17.10 2.74
CA VAL A 178 11.05 -18.33 2.00
C VAL A 178 10.20 -18.57 0.77
N ALA A 179 8.94 -18.12 0.78
CA ALA A 179 8.02 -18.21 -0.34
C ALA A 179 6.84 -17.26 -0.18
N LEU A 180 6.23 -16.89 -1.29
CA LEU A 180 4.92 -16.27 -1.37
C LEU A 180 4.01 -17.20 -2.18
N CYS A 181 2.87 -17.60 -1.61
CA CYS A 181 1.87 -18.41 -2.33
C CYS A 181 0.53 -17.68 -2.41
N ASP A 182 -0.25 -18.02 -3.44
CA ASP A 182 -1.60 -17.49 -3.64
C ASP A 182 -2.46 -18.53 -4.36
N ALA A 183 -3.69 -18.69 -3.91
CA ALA A 183 -4.67 -19.59 -4.56
C ALA A 183 -5.10 -19.09 -5.95
N ALA A 184 -4.95 -17.79 -6.23
CA ALA A 184 -5.18 -17.22 -7.55
C ALA A 184 -4.09 -17.67 -8.56
N PRO A 185 -4.44 -17.83 -9.85
CA PRO A 185 -3.50 -18.22 -10.89
C PRO A 185 -2.60 -17.07 -11.37
N ARG A 186 -2.80 -15.86 -10.85
CA ARG A 186 -2.05 -14.65 -11.22
C ARG A 186 -1.85 -13.77 -9.99
N ILE A 187 -0.74 -13.03 -9.98
CA ILE A 187 -0.46 -12.02 -8.96
C ILE A 187 -1.54 -10.94 -8.98
N GLY A 188 -2.11 -10.64 -7.81
CA GLY A 188 -3.22 -9.71 -7.66
C GLY A 188 -2.81 -8.26 -7.39
N GLY A 189 -1.60 -8.02 -6.91
CA GLY A 189 -1.08 -6.68 -6.58
C GLY A 189 -0.32 -6.02 -7.73
N TYR A 190 0.18 -4.81 -7.48
CA TYR A 190 0.99 -4.07 -8.45
C TYR A 190 2.27 -4.82 -8.81
N GLY A 191 2.54 -4.93 -10.13
CA GLY A 191 3.73 -5.60 -10.64
C GLY A 191 5.04 -5.02 -10.14
N VAL A 192 5.10 -3.72 -9.89
CA VAL A 192 6.29 -3.08 -9.29
C VAL A 192 6.54 -3.55 -7.86
N HIS A 193 5.50 -3.92 -7.11
CA HIS A 193 5.66 -4.54 -5.79
C HIS A 193 6.12 -6.00 -5.93
N ALA A 194 5.51 -6.75 -6.87
CA ALA A 194 5.95 -8.12 -7.15
C ALA A 194 7.42 -8.17 -7.60
N ALA A 195 7.83 -7.26 -8.48
CA ALA A 195 9.21 -7.16 -8.96
C ALA A 195 10.21 -6.85 -7.83
N LYS A 196 9.84 -6.06 -6.83
CA LYS A 196 10.68 -5.86 -5.63
C LYS A 196 10.92 -7.16 -4.87
N VAL A 197 9.87 -7.94 -4.68
CA VAL A 197 9.92 -9.21 -3.95
C VAL A 197 10.69 -10.25 -4.77
N ALA A 198 10.40 -10.35 -6.06
CA ALA A 198 11.06 -11.30 -6.97
C ALA A 198 12.58 -11.09 -7.05
N ARG A 199 13.05 -9.85 -7.25
CA ARG A 199 14.50 -9.56 -7.33
C ARG A 199 15.25 -9.80 -6.03
N CYS A 200 14.55 -9.81 -4.89
CA CYS A 200 15.10 -10.25 -3.61
C CYS A 200 15.17 -11.79 -3.47
N GLY A 201 14.76 -12.55 -4.49
CA GLY A 201 14.91 -14.00 -4.53
C GLY A 201 13.72 -14.79 -3.94
N VAL A 202 12.61 -14.14 -3.61
CA VAL A 202 11.41 -14.83 -3.10
C VAL A 202 10.67 -15.52 -4.25
N PRO A 203 10.48 -16.85 -4.22
CA PRO A 203 9.72 -17.57 -5.22
C PRO A 203 8.21 -17.37 -5.05
N PHE A 204 7.49 -17.29 -6.16
CA PHE A 204 6.01 -17.22 -6.19
C PHE A 204 5.43 -18.58 -6.54
N TYR A 205 4.50 -19.05 -5.71
CA TYR A 205 3.70 -20.26 -5.92
C TYR A 205 2.23 -19.85 -6.10
N LEU A 206 1.83 -19.61 -7.34
CA LEU A 206 0.45 -19.28 -7.71
C LEU A 206 -0.36 -20.56 -7.91
N SER A 207 -1.70 -20.45 -7.81
CA SER A 207 -2.60 -21.61 -7.71
C SER A 207 -2.21 -22.54 -6.56
N HIS A 208 -1.65 -22.02 -5.48
CA HIS A 208 -1.29 -22.79 -4.28
C HIS A 208 -1.89 -22.15 -3.02
N THR A 209 -2.23 -22.98 -2.06
CA THR A 209 -2.67 -22.56 -0.74
C THR A 209 -2.03 -23.41 0.35
N ILE A 210 -2.21 -23.00 1.60
CA ILE A 210 -1.73 -23.76 2.75
C ILE A 210 -2.61 -24.99 2.96
N VAL A 211 -1.96 -26.15 3.09
CA VAL A 211 -2.60 -27.43 3.43
C VAL A 211 -2.58 -27.60 4.95
N GLU A 212 -1.42 -27.38 5.56
CA GLU A 212 -1.18 -27.59 7.00
C GLU A 212 -0.07 -26.68 7.50
N ALA A 213 -0.26 -26.10 8.68
CA ALA A 213 0.81 -25.59 9.53
C ALA A 213 1.23 -26.67 10.51
N GLU A 214 2.51 -26.92 10.61
CA GLU A 214 3.10 -27.98 11.41
C GLU A 214 3.69 -27.42 12.70
N GLY A 215 3.61 -28.18 13.77
CA GLY A 215 4.12 -27.84 15.09
C GLY A 215 3.24 -28.36 16.22
N THR A 216 3.71 -28.21 17.45
CA THR A 216 2.94 -28.53 18.66
C THR A 216 2.60 -27.28 19.46
N ASP A 217 3.61 -26.55 19.91
CA ASP A 217 3.44 -25.32 20.70
C ASP A 217 3.47 -24.03 19.84
N CYS A 218 4.14 -24.09 18.69
CA CYS A 218 4.25 -23.02 17.71
C CYS A 218 4.51 -23.62 16.32
N VAL A 219 4.44 -22.77 15.29
CA VAL A 219 4.76 -23.14 13.91
C VAL A 219 6.24 -23.54 13.82
N THR A 220 6.51 -24.71 13.22
CA THR A 220 7.86 -25.19 12.88
C THR A 220 8.00 -25.51 11.39
N GLY A 221 6.88 -25.58 10.67
CA GLY A 221 6.85 -25.84 9.24
C GLY A 221 5.48 -25.55 8.64
N VAL A 222 5.42 -25.56 7.33
CA VAL A 222 4.20 -25.40 6.56
C VAL A 222 4.24 -26.21 5.28
N THR A 223 3.15 -26.89 4.99
CA THR A 223 2.94 -27.55 3.70
C THR A 223 1.94 -26.77 2.87
N ILE A 224 2.32 -26.41 1.62
CA ILE A 224 1.44 -25.82 0.62
C ILE A 224 1.12 -26.86 -0.45
N GLY A 225 -0.01 -26.70 -1.16
CA GLY A 225 -0.41 -27.58 -2.27
C GLY A 225 -1.10 -26.81 -3.38
N GLN A 226 -1.02 -27.33 -4.58
CA GLN A 226 -1.69 -26.74 -5.74
C GLN A 226 -3.20 -26.88 -5.62
N VAL A 227 -3.92 -25.80 -5.94
CA VAL A 227 -5.39 -25.75 -5.96
C VAL A 227 -5.89 -26.06 -7.37
N GLY A 228 -6.73 -27.09 -7.49
CA GLY A 228 -7.41 -27.42 -8.74
C GLY A 228 -8.60 -26.50 -9.04
N PRO A 229 -9.23 -26.67 -10.21
CA PRO A 229 -10.40 -25.89 -10.62
C PRO A 229 -11.61 -26.03 -9.68
N ASP A 230 -11.67 -27.12 -8.93
CA ASP A 230 -12.71 -27.40 -7.93
C ASP A 230 -12.36 -26.89 -6.53
N TRP A 231 -11.31 -26.08 -6.40
CA TRP A 231 -10.79 -25.52 -5.14
C TRP A 231 -10.27 -26.59 -4.15
N LYS A 232 -9.97 -27.80 -4.64
CA LYS A 232 -9.32 -28.83 -3.83
C LYS A 232 -7.84 -28.92 -4.12
N ILE A 233 -7.10 -29.41 -3.13
CA ILE A 233 -5.66 -29.69 -3.30
C ILE A 233 -5.49 -30.82 -4.30
N VAL A 234 -4.60 -30.62 -5.26
CA VAL A 234 -4.19 -31.65 -6.24
C VAL A 234 -3.17 -32.57 -5.55
N PRO A 235 -3.49 -33.85 -5.33
CA PRO A 235 -2.59 -34.77 -4.65
C PRO A 235 -1.23 -34.91 -5.34
N GLY A 236 -0.15 -34.93 -4.56
CA GLY A 236 1.22 -35.07 -5.06
C GLY A 236 1.86 -33.74 -5.50
N THR A 237 1.20 -32.61 -5.24
CA THR A 237 1.75 -31.27 -5.50
C THR A 237 2.25 -30.58 -4.23
N GLU A 238 2.16 -31.27 -3.12
CA GLU A 238 2.52 -30.72 -1.81
C GLU A 238 4.00 -30.37 -1.74
N LYS A 239 4.29 -29.24 -1.12
CA LYS A 239 5.65 -28.71 -0.88
C LYS A 239 5.77 -28.28 0.56
N HIS A 240 6.80 -28.77 1.22
CA HIS A 240 7.11 -28.42 2.59
C HIS A 240 8.15 -27.29 2.67
N PHE A 241 7.99 -26.42 3.67
CA PHE A 241 8.94 -25.37 4.04
C PHE A 241 9.13 -25.35 5.57
N ASP A 242 10.39 -25.32 5.99
CA ASP A 242 10.74 -25.04 7.39
C ASP A 242 10.54 -23.55 7.64
N VAL A 243 9.57 -23.19 8.46
CA VAL A 243 9.23 -21.80 8.82
C VAL A 243 8.82 -21.74 10.28
N ASP A 244 9.05 -20.60 10.92
CA ASP A 244 8.56 -20.28 12.26
C ASP A 244 7.34 -19.35 12.24
N THR A 245 7.01 -18.80 11.07
CA THR A 245 5.91 -17.85 10.91
C THR A 245 5.19 -18.05 9.57
N ILE A 246 3.87 -18.02 9.63
CA ILE A 246 2.98 -17.99 8.48
C ILE A 246 2.23 -16.66 8.50
N CYS A 247 2.40 -15.85 7.47
CA CYS A 247 1.81 -14.53 7.38
C CYS A 247 0.66 -14.54 6.36
N LEU A 248 -0.53 -14.10 6.76
CA LEU A 248 -1.74 -14.16 5.95
C LEU A 248 -2.13 -12.78 5.44
N ALA A 249 -2.28 -12.64 4.11
CA ALA A 249 -2.72 -11.43 3.41
C ALA A 249 -3.90 -11.78 2.46
N VAL A 250 -4.96 -12.37 3.01
CA VAL A 250 -6.06 -12.99 2.27
C VAL A 250 -7.30 -12.10 2.16
N GLY A 251 -7.10 -10.80 2.23
CA GLY A 251 -8.15 -9.79 2.10
C GLY A 251 -8.55 -9.17 3.43
N LEU A 252 -9.50 -8.27 3.33
CA LEU A 252 -10.03 -7.45 4.42
C LEU A 252 -11.55 -7.51 4.40
N SER A 253 -12.19 -7.29 5.55
CA SER A 253 -13.64 -7.14 5.71
C SER A 253 -13.98 -5.82 6.37
N PRO A 254 -14.93 -5.03 5.81
CA PRO A 254 -15.37 -3.77 6.40
C PRO A 254 -15.87 -3.93 7.83
N MET A 255 -15.46 -3.06 8.75
CA MET A 255 -15.92 -3.05 10.15
C MET A 255 -17.22 -2.24 10.27
N SER A 256 -18.30 -2.76 9.72
CA SER A 256 -19.60 -2.07 9.57
C SER A 256 -20.65 -2.40 10.65
N GLN A 257 -20.25 -3.09 11.72
CA GLN A 257 -21.15 -3.58 12.76
C GLN A 257 -21.95 -2.46 13.44
N LEU A 258 -21.32 -1.31 13.73
CA LEU A 258 -22.00 -0.14 14.32
C LEU A 258 -23.10 0.40 13.41
N LEU A 259 -22.86 0.43 12.10
CA LEU A 259 -23.86 0.88 11.12
C LEU A 259 -25.06 -0.08 11.05
N SER A 260 -24.80 -1.38 11.09
CA SER A 260 -25.86 -2.39 11.17
C SER A 260 -26.66 -2.25 12.47
N GLN A 261 -26.00 -2.02 13.60
CA GLN A 261 -26.62 -1.80 14.90
C GLN A 261 -27.53 -0.55 14.90
N ALA A 262 -27.12 0.52 14.21
CA ALA A 262 -27.91 1.74 14.05
C ALA A 262 -29.11 1.58 13.09
N GLY A 263 -29.31 0.41 12.50
CA GLY A 263 -30.38 0.14 11.55
C GLY A 263 -30.14 0.74 10.16
N CYS A 264 -28.90 0.99 9.77
CA CYS A 264 -28.57 1.37 8.41
C CYS A 264 -28.85 0.22 7.44
N SER A 265 -29.32 0.53 6.24
CA SER A 265 -29.45 -0.44 5.17
C SER A 265 -28.07 -0.92 4.75
N MET A 266 -27.88 -2.24 4.70
CA MET A 266 -26.60 -2.86 4.38
C MET A 266 -26.66 -3.57 3.02
N LEU A 267 -25.56 -3.52 2.29
CA LEU A 267 -25.37 -4.23 1.02
C LEU A 267 -24.38 -5.39 1.24
N ASP A 268 -24.75 -6.58 0.77
CA ASP A 268 -23.84 -7.71 0.73
C ASP A 268 -23.00 -7.63 -0.54
N THR A 269 -21.69 -7.49 -0.35
CA THR A 269 -20.72 -7.41 -1.44
C THR A 269 -19.75 -8.59 -1.35
N LYS A 270 -19.01 -8.86 -2.43
CA LYS A 270 -17.96 -9.89 -2.39
C LYS A 270 -16.86 -9.60 -1.35
N GLY A 271 -16.73 -8.35 -0.89
CA GLY A 271 -15.77 -7.92 0.13
C GLY A 271 -16.35 -7.83 1.55
N GLY A 272 -17.61 -8.23 1.75
CA GLY A 272 -18.32 -8.16 3.05
C GLY A 272 -19.51 -7.18 3.04
N TYR A 273 -20.13 -6.99 4.20
CA TYR A 273 -21.26 -6.08 4.37
C TYR A 273 -20.79 -4.63 4.45
N VAL A 274 -21.33 -3.79 3.58
CA VAL A 274 -21.07 -2.34 3.57
C VAL A 274 -22.38 -1.56 3.71
N PRO A 275 -22.39 -0.34 4.26
CA PRO A 275 -23.60 0.49 4.29
C PRO A 275 -24.03 0.91 2.88
N ALA A 276 -25.32 0.98 2.63
CA ALA A 276 -25.87 1.66 1.48
C ALA A 276 -25.73 3.18 1.69
N CYS A 277 -24.78 3.79 0.99
CA CYS A 277 -24.51 5.24 1.06
C CYS A 277 -24.86 5.92 -0.25
N ASP A 278 -25.26 7.20 -0.15
CA ASP A 278 -25.33 8.10 -1.30
C ASP A 278 -23.92 8.61 -1.70
N ALA A 279 -23.86 9.52 -2.67
CA ALA A 279 -22.62 10.08 -3.17
C ALA A 279 -21.93 11.05 -2.18
N ASP A 280 -22.57 11.41 -1.09
CA ASP A 280 -22.06 12.24 0.01
C ASP A 280 -21.53 11.38 1.18
N GLY A 281 -21.67 10.05 1.08
CA GLY A 281 -21.37 9.11 2.15
C GLY A 281 -22.47 9.02 3.21
N GLN A 282 -23.63 9.66 3.01
CA GLN A 282 -24.75 9.54 3.95
C GLN A 282 -25.42 8.17 3.78
N THR A 283 -25.66 7.52 4.92
CA THR A 283 -26.33 6.21 4.98
C THR A 283 -27.86 6.37 4.88
N SER A 284 -28.59 5.26 4.96
CA SER A 284 -30.07 5.30 5.05
C SER A 284 -30.59 5.95 6.34
N GLN A 285 -29.74 6.19 7.34
CA GLN A 285 -30.09 6.90 8.57
C GLN A 285 -29.68 8.37 8.46
N PRO A 286 -30.65 9.32 8.57
CA PRO A 286 -30.35 10.75 8.44
C PRO A 286 -29.29 11.22 9.45
N GLY A 287 -28.26 11.94 8.96
CA GLY A 287 -27.16 12.46 9.77
C GLY A 287 -26.13 11.40 10.18
N VAL A 288 -26.23 10.17 9.67
CA VAL A 288 -25.22 9.12 9.84
C VAL A 288 -24.49 8.93 8.51
N PHE A 289 -23.17 9.14 8.52
CA PHE A 289 -22.29 9.06 7.37
C PHE A 289 -21.28 7.93 7.53
N ALA A 290 -20.71 7.46 6.43
CA ALA A 290 -19.61 6.49 6.42
C ALA A 290 -18.57 6.86 5.36
N ALA A 291 -17.28 6.65 5.67
CA ALA A 291 -16.18 6.94 4.75
C ALA A 291 -14.99 5.99 4.94
N GLY A 292 -14.26 5.74 3.85
CA GLY A 292 -13.13 4.84 3.80
C GLY A 292 -13.53 3.37 3.76
N ASP A 293 -12.65 2.46 4.21
CA ASP A 293 -12.79 1.02 4.04
C ASP A 293 -14.08 0.42 4.62
N VAL A 294 -14.71 1.07 5.58
CA VAL A 294 -16.02 0.65 6.11
C VAL A 294 -17.11 0.69 5.04
N SER A 295 -16.99 1.55 4.04
CA SER A 295 -17.91 1.66 2.90
C SER A 295 -17.43 0.94 1.63
N GLY A 296 -16.25 0.32 1.69
CA GLY A 296 -15.62 -0.50 0.65
C GLY A 296 -14.11 -0.30 0.62
N ILE A 297 -13.38 -1.39 0.55
CA ILE A 297 -11.93 -1.43 0.70
C ILE A 297 -11.22 -0.84 -0.50
N GLU A 298 -10.38 0.17 -0.25
CA GLU A 298 -9.52 0.84 -1.22
C GLU A 298 -8.18 1.25 -0.58
N GLU A 299 -7.39 2.05 -1.30
CA GLU A 299 -6.14 2.64 -0.81
C GLU A 299 -6.41 3.77 0.21
N ALA A 300 -5.47 4.01 1.11
CA ALA A 300 -5.60 5.07 2.11
C ALA A 300 -5.74 6.48 1.49
N SER A 301 -5.19 6.71 0.29
CA SER A 301 -5.36 7.96 -0.46
C SER A 301 -6.82 8.19 -0.87
N SER A 302 -7.52 7.14 -1.34
CA SER A 302 -8.96 7.19 -1.62
C SER A 302 -9.75 7.46 -0.34
N ALA A 303 -9.40 6.77 0.76
CA ALA A 303 -10.05 6.94 2.05
C ALA A 303 -9.96 8.38 2.60
N MET A 304 -8.81 9.06 2.42
CA MET A 304 -8.65 10.48 2.79
C MET A 304 -9.59 11.38 2.01
N ILE A 305 -9.74 11.14 0.70
CA ILE A 305 -10.60 11.96 -0.16
C ILE A 305 -12.08 11.70 0.16
N GLU A 306 -12.49 10.44 0.33
CA GLU A 306 -13.85 10.09 0.77
C GLU A 306 -14.18 10.72 2.12
N GLY A 307 -13.24 10.71 3.05
CA GLY A 307 -13.39 11.40 4.32
C GLY A 307 -13.69 12.89 4.14
N ARG A 308 -12.94 13.59 3.28
CA ARG A 308 -13.20 15.01 2.98
C ARG A 308 -14.55 15.24 2.32
N ILE A 309 -14.97 14.37 1.39
CA ILE A 309 -16.31 14.45 0.78
C ILE A 309 -17.38 14.34 1.85
N SER A 310 -17.30 13.35 2.73
CA SER A 310 -18.26 13.18 3.83
C SER A 310 -18.17 14.31 4.86
N GLY A 311 -16.99 14.90 5.07
CA GLY A 311 -16.78 16.04 5.96
C GLY A 311 -17.49 17.30 5.49
N ILE A 312 -17.33 17.70 4.22
CA ILE A 312 -18.06 18.86 3.65
C ILE A 312 -19.56 18.58 3.56
N ALA A 313 -19.98 17.33 3.28
CA ALA A 313 -21.37 16.93 3.27
C ALA A 313 -22.00 17.03 4.66
N THR A 314 -21.28 16.61 5.71
CA THR A 314 -21.69 16.78 7.10
C THR A 314 -21.79 18.24 7.49
N ALA A 315 -20.84 19.09 7.12
CA ALA A 315 -20.91 20.53 7.38
C ALA A 315 -22.14 21.17 6.73
N ALA A 316 -22.49 20.78 5.51
CA ALA A 316 -23.71 21.25 4.84
C ALA A 316 -24.99 20.70 5.50
N TYR A 317 -25.00 19.44 5.91
CA TYR A 317 -26.12 18.82 6.63
C TYR A 317 -26.43 19.57 7.94
N LEU A 318 -25.40 20.01 8.66
CA LEU A 318 -25.50 20.76 9.90
C LEU A 318 -25.75 22.27 9.70
N GLY A 319 -25.74 22.77 8.46
CA GLY A 319 -25.95 24.18 8.13
C GLY A 319 -24.73 25.08 8.28
N PHE A 320 -23.53 24.53 8.46
CA PHE A 320 -22.26 25.28 8.51
C PHE A 320 -21.70 25.59 7.12
N ALA A 321 -22.10 24.85 6.08
CA ALA A 321 -21.76 25.13 4.71
C ALA A 321 -23.03 25.24 3.85
N THR A 322 -22.98 26.07 2.84
CA THR A 322 -24.06 26.17 1.86
C THR A 322 -24.03 24.99 0.88
N GLN A 323 -25.17 24.70 0.25
CA GLN A 323 -25.21 23.65 -0.79
C GLN A 323 -24.23 23.93 -1.93
N LYS A 324 -24.05 25.20 -2.32
CA LYS A 324 -23.12 25.61 -3.37
C LYS A 324 -21.66 25.35 -2.99
N GLU A 325 -21.28 25.62 -1.74
CA GLU A 325 -19.91 25.33 -1.24
C GLU A 325 -19.67 23.83 -1.21
N LYS A 326 -20.64 23.04 -0.72
CA LYS A 326 -20.57 21.57 -0.74
C LYS A 326 -20.37 21.05 -2.16
N GLU A 327 -21.20 21.46 -3.12
CA GLU A 327 -21.11 20.98 -4.51
C GLU A 327 -19.78 21.36 -5.17
N SER A 328 -19.31 22.59 -4.98
CA SER A 328 -18.02 23.04 -5.50
C SER A 328 -16.86 22.22 -4.93
N ARG A 329 -16.82 22.07 -3.62
CA ARG A 329 -15.75 21.33 -2.94
C ARG A 329 -15.78 19.85 -3.27
N LYS A 330 -16.96 19.25 -3.30
CA LYS A 330 -17.16 17.85 -3.67
C LYS A 330 -16.68 17.59 -5.09
N ALA A 331 -16.99 18.46 -6.06
CA ALA A 331 -16.55 18.30 -7.44
C ALA A 331 -15.01 18.28 -7.57
N GLU A 332 -14.29 19.12 -6.79
CA GLU A 332 -12.84 19.10 -6.73
C GLU A 332 -12.31 17.78 -6.18
N LEU A 333 -12.89 17.28 -5.09
CA LEU A 333 -12.49 16.05 -4.43
C LEU A 333 -12.82 14.82 -5.29
N GLU A 334 -13.98 14.79 -5.93
CA GLU A 334 -14.35 13.71 -6.86
C GLU A 334 -13.41 13.66 -8.06
N ALA A 335 -13.00 14.82 -8.60
CA ALA A 335 -12.01 14.87 -9.68
C ALA A 335 -10.65 14.26 -9.25
N GLN A 336 -10.20 14.49 -8.00
CA GLN A 336 -9.01 13.84 -7.44
C GLN A 336 -9.22 12.33 -7.30
N LEU A 337 -10.35 11.91 -6.74
CA LEU A 337 -10.67 10.49 -6.52
C LEU A 337 -10.78 9.73 -7.84
N ASP A 338 -11.37 10.35 -8.86
CA ASP A 338 -11.50 9.78 -10.21
C ASP A 338 -10.15 9.48 -10.85
N THR A 339 -9.09 10.24 -10.55
CA THR A 339 -7.75 9.95 -11.07
C THR A 339 -7.11 8.73 -10.43
N LEU A 340 -7.45 8.40 -9.17
CA LEU A 340 -7.00 7.18 -8.50
C LEU A 340 -7.79 5.94 -8.96
N ARG A 341 -9.09 6.12 -9.26
CA ARG A 341 -10.00 5.05 -9.66
C ARG A 341 -9.97 4.77 -11.16
N GLN A 342 -8.77 4.77 -11.74
CA GLN A 342 -8.51 4.52 -13.16
C GLN A 342 -7.54 3.35 -13.34
N GLY A 343 -7.44 2.87 -14.60
CA GLY A 343 -6.53 1.79 -14.95
C GLY A 343 -7.02 0.41 -14.51
N MET A 344 -6.15 -0.56 -14.63
CA MET A 344 -6.47 -1.98 -14.46
C MET A 344 -6.78 -2.38 -13.00
N PHE A 345 -6.41 -1.56 -12.04
CA PHE A 345 -6.63 -1.78 -10.61
C PHE A 345 -7.80 -0.98 -10.05
N ALA A 346 -8.55 -0.27 -10.92
CA ALA A 346 -9.72 0.50 -10.49
C ALA A 346 -10.76 -0.40 -9.81
N PRO A 347 -11.39 0.05 -8.72
CA PRO A 347 -12.45 -0.71 -8.06
C PRO A 347 -13.61 -0.94 -9.04
N LYS A 348 -14.04 -2.19 -9.21
CA LYS A 348 -15.02 -2.59 -10.25
C LYS A 348 -16.34 -1.84 -10.20
N ASN A 349 -16.77 -1.41 -9.01
CA ASN A 349 -18.08 -0.76 -8.79
C ASN A 349 -17.96 0.73 -8.46
N ARG A 350 -16.75 1.30 -8.43
CA ARG A 350 -16.47 2.66 -7.99
C ARG A 350 -15.60 3.44 -8.98
N GLY A 351 -14.93 2.79 -9.91
CA GLY A 351 -14.10 3.41 -10.93
C GLY A 351 -14.88 3.73 -12.20
N LYS A 352 -14.49 4.80 -12.89
CA LYS A 352 -14.90 5.04 -14.27
C LYS A 352 -14.22 4.01 -15.18
N ASN A 353 -14.87 3.68 -16.28
CA ASN A 353 -14.41 2.66 -17.24
C ASN A 353 -12.89 2.66 -17.41
N ILE A 354 -12.28 1.50 -17.19
CA ILE A 354 -10.88 1.25 -17.46
C ILE A 354 -10.60 1.67 -18.89
N GLN A 355 -9.86 2.75 -19.09
CA GLN A 355 -9.32 3.04 -20.41
C GLN A 355 -8.41 1.85 -20.75
N LYS A 356 -8.71 1.20 -21.87
CA LYS A 356 -7.76 0.25 -22.44
C LYS A 356 -6.44 0.96 -22.59
N THR A 357 -5.34 0.27 -22.27
CA THR A 357 -3.99 0.76 -22.52
C THR A 357 -3.96 1.35 -23.92
N GLU A 358 -3.67 2.65 -24.02
CA GLU A 358 -3.31 3.24 -25.30
C GLU A 358 -2.15 2.40 -25.81
N GLU A 359 -2.27 1.78 -27.00
CA GLU A 359 -1.21 1.06 -27.69
C GLU A 359 -0.97 -0.43 -27.38
N GLY A 360 -1.93 -1.20 -26.85
CA GLY A 360 -1.87 -2.66 -26.95
C GLY A 360 -0.59 -3.37 -26.46
N ILE A 361 0.14 -2.76 -25.51
CA ILE A 361 1.22 -3.44 -24.81
C ILE A 361 0.58 -4.43 -23.85
N ASP A 362 0.56 -5.69 -24.22
CA ASP A 362 0.13 -6.75 -23.33
C ASP A 362 1.04 -6.79 -22.12
N ILE A 363 0.43 -6.91 -20.93
CA ILE A 363 1.18 -7.12 -19.70
C ILE A 363 1.94 -8.43 -19.84
N SER A 364 3.23 -8.41 -19.46
CA SER A 364 4.05 -9.62 -19.45
C SER A 364 3.36 -10.74 -18.68
N SER A 365 3.15 -11.88 -19.34
CA SER A 365 2.64 -13.09 -18.69
C SER A 365 3.56 -13.57 -17.58
N ASN A 366 4.87 -13.37 -17.76
CA ASN A 366 5.88 -13.70 -16.78
C ASN A 366 5.76 -12.83 -15.51
N LEU A 367 5.46 -11.53 -15.65
CA LEU A 367 5.18 -10.64 -14.51
C LEU A 367 3.99 -11.15 -13.68
N LEU A 368 2.92 -11.55 -14.34
CA LEU A 368 1.72 -12.03 -13.66
C LEU A 368 1.87 -13.42 -13.02
N ALA A 369 2.79 -14.23 -13.54
CA ALA A 369 3.04 -15.59 -13.06
C ALA A 369 4.19 -15.69 -12.05
N HIS A 370 5.22 -14.86 -12.18
CA HIS A 370 6.47 -15.00 -11.43
C HIS A 370 6.94 -13.71 -10.76
N GLY A 371 6.21 -12.60 -10.93
CA GLY A 371 6.50 -11.34 -10.27
C GLY A 371 7.55 -10.46 -10.96
N PHE A 372 8.08 -10.85 -12.11
CA PHE A 372 9.08 -10.07 -12.84
C PHE A 372 8.85 -10.13 -14.35
N VAL A 373 9.32 -9.11 -15.07
CA VAL A 373 9.38 -9.10 -16.53
C VAL A 373 10.68 -9.76 -16.95
N ALA A 374 10.63 -10.66 -17.92
CA ALA A 374 11.82 -11.34 -18.42
C ALA A 374 12.75 -10.35 -19.18
N ASP A 375 14.06 -10.66 -19.23
CA ASP A 375 15.07 -9.78 -19.82
C ASP A 375 14.84 -9.55 -21.32
N ASP A 376 14.26 -10.51 -22.03
CA ASP A 376 13.90 -10.43 -23.45
C ASP A 376 12.58 -9.67 -23.70
N GLU A 377 11.74 -9.52 -22.67
CA GLU A 377 10.47 -8.78 -22.76
C GLU A 377 10.60 -7.30 -22.34
N ILE A 378 11.59 -6.96 -21.48
CA ILE A 378 11.63 -5.66 -20.83
C ILE A 378 11.84 -4.49 -21.81
N GLU A 379 12.55 -4.72 -22.90
CA GLU A 379 12.89 -3.69 -23.90
C GLU A 379 11.68 -3.18 -24.70
N ARG A 380 10.54 -3.89 -24.67
CA ARG A 380 9.31 -3.45 -25.32
C ARG A 380 8.58 -2.33 -24.59
N PHE A 381 8.95 -2.04 -23.33
CA PHE A 381 8.29 -1.01 -22.54
C PHE A 381 8.92 0.37 -22.75
N PRO A 382 8.12 1.45 -22.87
CA PRO A 382 8.60 2.76 -23.29
C PRO A 382 9.54 3.46 -22.29
N GLY A 383 9.53 3.03 -21.02
CA GLY A 383 10.46 3.51 -19.99
C GLY A 383 11.84 2.86 -20.03
N VAL A 384 12.05 1.88 -20.92
CA VAL A 384 13.30 1.13 -21.03
C VAL A 384 14.02 1.57 -22.30
N THR A 385 15.09 2.33 -22.14
CA THR A 385 15.93 2.83 -23.24
C THR A 385 17.38 2.38 -23.07
N LYS A 386 18.15 2.41 -24.16
CA LYS A 386 19.60 2.16 -24.18
C LYS A 386 20.29 3.41 -24.69
N GLN A 387 21.14 4.01 -23.89
CA GLN A 387 21.90 5.22 -24.23
C GLN A 387 23.33 5.06 -23.72
N ARG A 388 24.31 5.59 -24.45
CA ARG A 388 25.74 5.50 -24.05
C ARG A 388 26.06 6.30 -22.77
N ARG A 389 25.32 7.39 -22.51
CA ARG A 389 25.47 8.22 -21.31
C ARG A 389 24.55 7.73 -20.20
N ILE A 390 24.74 8.26 -18.99
CA ILE A 390 23.84 7.97 -17.86
C ILE A 390 22.38 8.28 -18.22
N HIS A 391 21.51 7.29 -18.00
CA HIS A 391 20.08 7.40 -18.31
C HIS A 391 19.23 6.56 -17.35
N PRO A 392 17.94 6.91 -17.16
CA PRO A 392 17.05 6.09 -16.39
C PRO A 392 16.52 4.91 -17.21
N VAL A 393 16.45 3.75 -16.59
CA VAL A 393 15.72 2.59 -17.07
C VAL A 393 14.53 2.40 -16.12
N ILE A 394 13.29 2.52 -16.64
CA ILE A 394 12.06 2.54 -15.85
C ILE A 394 11.28 1.26 -16.10
N GLU A 395 11.25 0.38 -15.11
CA GLU A 395 10.59 -0.92 -15.17
C GLU A 395 9.17 -0.87 -14.57
N CYS A 396 8.48 0.24 -14.75
CA CYS A 396 7.06 0.41 -14.43
C CYS A 396 6.25 0.00 -15.66
N THR A 397 5.74 -1.23 -15.67
CA THR A 397 5.21 -1.90 -16.87
C THR A 397 3.70 -2.12 -16.83
N GLN A 398 3.02 -1.59 -15.82
CA GLN A 398 1.56 -1.63 -15.67
C GLN A 398 0.97 -0.23 -15.56
N ASN A 399 -0.27 -0.10 -16.03
CA ASN A 399 -1.03 1.16 -15.97
C ASN A 399 -1.58 1.37 -14.54
N ILE A 400 -0.75 1.90 -13.65
CA ILE A 400 -1.10 2.28 -12.28
C ILE A 400 -1.21 3.80 -12.18
N PRO A 401 -2.15 4.37 -11.38
CA PRO A 401 -2.31 5.82 -11.25
C PRO A 401 -1.15 6.40 -10.41
N CYS A 402 -0.04 6.79 -11.06
CA CYS A 402 1.17 7.23 -10.36
C CYS A 402 2.10 8.07 -11.25
N ASN A 403 2.54 9.25 -10.75
CA ASN A 403 3.43 10.15 -11.50
C ASN A 403 4.62 10.79 -10.75
N PRO A 404 5.03 10.40 -9.52
CA PRO A 404 6.12 11.07 -8.79
C PRO A 404 7.45 11.12 -9.52
N CYS A 405 7.73 10.16 -10.42
CA CYS A 405 8.97 10.13 -11.20
C CYS A 405 9.07 11.30 -12.19
N GLN A 406 7.96 11.70 -12.80
CA GLN A 406 7.86 12.88 -13.65
C GLN A 406 8.11 14.16 -12.84
N ASP A 407 7.41 14.32 -11.71
CA ASP A 407 7.51 15.50 -10.85
C ASP A 407 8.91 15.66 -10.24
N ALA A 408 9.60 14.55 -9.96
CA ALA A 408 10.97 14.54 -9.45
C ALA A 408 12.02 14.90 -10.50
N CYS A 409 11.73 14.71 -11.78
CA CYS A 409 12.67 14.96 -12.87
C CYS A 409 12.72 16.42 -13.29
N ARG A 410 13.54 17.24 -12.61
CA ARG A 410 13.70 18.68 -12.91
C ARG A 410 14.18 18.99 -14.33
N LYS A 411 14.75 18.00 -15.03
CA LYS A 411 15.21 18.14 -16.42
C LYS A 411 14.16 17.75 -17.47
N GLY A 412 12.99 17.22 -17.02
CA GLY A 412 11.93 16.77 -17.92
C GLY A 412 12.25 15.49 -18.70
N CYS A 413 13.30 14.74 -18.29
CA CYS A 413 13.71 13.49 -18.93
C CYS A 413 12.65 12.38 -18.80
N ILE A 414 11.76 12.44 -17.80
CA ILE A 414 10.72 11.44 -17.59
C ILE A 414 9.37 12.11 -17.77
N LYS A 415 8.53 11.53 -18.63
CA LYS A 415 7.17 11.98 -18.90
C LYS A 415 6.17 10.86 -18.66
N ILE A 416 5.05 11.22 -18.05
CA ILE A 416 3.83 10.41 -18.00
C ILE A 416 2.90 11.03 -19.04
N GLY A 417 2.20 10.21 -19.80
CA GLY A 417 1.30 10.70 -20.85
C GLY A 417 0.14 11.57 -20.34
N SER A 418 -0.89 11.76 -21.14
CA SER A 418 -2.06 12.59 -20.80
C SER A 418 -2.87 12.05 -19.62
N ASN A 419 -2.74 10.76 -19.31
CA ASN A 419 -3.41 10.11 -18.19
C ASN A 419 -2.38 9.71 -17.14
N ILE A 420 -2.72 9.88 -15.86
CA ILE A 420 -1.86 9.47 -14.73
C ILE A 420 -1.51 7.97 -14.76
N THR A 421 -2.31 7.15 -15.45
CA THR A 421 -2.07 5.71 -15.65
C THR A 421 -1.22 5.40 -16.88
N SER A 422 -0.81 6.39 -17.68
CA SER A 422 0.08 6.15 -18.82
C SER A 422 1.43 5.63 -18.36
N LEU A 423 2.02 4.73 -19.16
CA LEU A 423 3.36 4.22 -18.85
C LEU A 423 4.39 5.35 -18.95
N PRO A 424 5.41 5.36 -18.08
CA PRO A 424 6.48 6.37 -18.13
C PRO A 424 7.31 6.22 -19.40
N VAL A 425 7.67 7.35 -19.99
CA VAL A 425 8.52 7.45 -21.19
C VAL A 425 9.79 8.22 -20.84
N VAL A 426 10.91 7.80 -21.36
CA VAL A 426 12.18 8.54 -21.28
C VAL A 426 12.28 9.45 -22.48
N ASP A 427 12.31 10.76 -22.23
CA ASP A 427 12.47 11.77 -23.28
C ASP A 427 13.96 11.99 -23.59
N GLU A 428 14.37 11.60 -24.78
CA GLU A 428 15.78 11.66 -25.21
C GLU A 428 16.23 13.10 -25.54
N GLU A 429 15.29 14.03 -25.81
CA GLU A 429 15.60 15.45 -26.03
C GLU A 429 16.05 16.15 -24.75
N HIS A 430 15.65 15.62 -23.60
CA HIS A 430 15.98 16.14 -22.27
C HIS A 430 16.94 15.19 -21.53
N PRO A 431 18.25 15.31 -21.73
CA PRO A 431 19.22 14.34 -21.21
C PRO A 431 19.22 14.23 -19.68
N CYS A 432 19.30 13.00 -19.19
CA CYS A 432 19.49 12.70 -17.79
C CYS A 432 20.85 13.23 -17.29
N ILE A 433 20.88 13.74 -16.06
CA ILE A 433 22.09 14.21 -15.38
C ILE A 433 22.51 13.31 -14.21
N GLY A 434 21.93 12.13 -14.05
CA GLY A 434 22.29 11.17 -13.01
C GLY A 434 21.95 11.59 -11.58
N CYS A 435 21.07 12.59 -11.36
CA CYS A 435 20.80 13.10 -10.01
C CYS A 435 20.10 12.09 -9.08
N GLY A 436 19.42 11.07 -9.61
CA GLY A 436 18.78 9.99 -8.87
C GLY A 436 17.46 10.34 -8.17
N MET A 437 16.96 11.57 -8.32
CA MET A 437 15.69 11.99 -7.68
C MET A 437 14.50 11.12 -8.09
N CYS A 438 14.44 10.69 -9.36
CA CYS A 438 13.39 9.79 -9.84
C CYS A 438 13.49 8.40 -9.19
N VAL A 439 14.70 7.88 -9.02
CA VAL A 439 14.97 6.59 -8.35
C VAL A 439 14.46 6.65 -6.91
N ALA A 440 14.87 7.68 -6.17
CA ALA A 440 14.46 7.86 -4.77
C ALA A 440 12.96 8.16 -4.61
N SER A 441 12.33 8.84 -5.57
CA SER A 441 10.91 9.22 -5.48
C SER A 441 9.95 8.12 -5.93
N CYS A 442 10.44 7.06 -6.58
CA CYS A 442 9.60 5.99 -7.09
C CYS A 442 9.04 5.12 -5.96
N SER A 443 7.71 5.16 -5.75
CA SER A 443 7.03 4.34 -4.74
C SER A 443 7.17 2.84 -5.01
N GLY A 444 7.25 2.45 -6.29
CA GLY A 444 7.46 1.07 -6.73
C GLY A 444 8.94 0.64 -6.71
N GLN A 445 9.90 1.56 -6.51
CA GLN A 445 11.34 1.29 -6.64
C GLN A 445 11.70 0.60 -7.98
N ALA A 446 11.07 1.05 -9.07
CA ALA A 446 11.15 0.46 -10.40
C ALA A 446 12.02 1.28 -11.36
N ILE A 447 12.87 2.18 -10.85
CA ILE A 447 13.75 3.04 -11.65
C ILE A 447 15.20 2.78 -11.27
N PHE A 448 16.00 2.58 -12.29
CA PHE A 448 17.45 2.37 -12.20
C PHE A 448 18.16 3.41 -13.07
N LEU A 449 19.36 3.86 -12.68
CA LEU A 449 20.20 4.62 -13.59
C LEU A 449 21.30 3.70 -14.10
N ILE A 450 21.53 3.75 -15.40
CA ILE A 450 22.58 2.98 -16.06
C ILE A 450 23.57 3.96 -16.68
N GLU A 451 24.85 3.72 -16.46
CA GLU A 451 25.96 4.42 -17.11
C GLU A 451 26.86 3.38 -17.78
N GLU A 452 26.91 3.44 -19.11
CA GLU A 452 27.74 2.54 -19.89
C GLU A 452 29.19 3.03 -19.89
N GLU A 453 30.14 2.09 -19.97
CA GLU A 453 31.56 2.36 -20.19
C GLU A 453 32.23 3.33 -19.20
N VAL A 454 32.00 3.17 -17.91
CA VAL A 454 32.76 3.90 -16.87
C VAL A 454 34.22 3.48 -16.85
N GLU A 455 34.51 2.24 -17.26
CA GLU A 455 35.81 1.65 -17.51
C GLU A 455 35.69 0.69 -18.71
N PRO A 456 36.78 0.37 -19.42
CA PRO A 456 36.72 -0.58 -20.52
C PRO A 456 36.12 -1.94 -20.13
N GLY A 457 34.96 -2.27 -20.71
CA GLY A 457 34.20 -3.49 -20.42
C GLY A 457 33.32 -3.48 -19.17
N TYR A 458 33.22 -2.35 -18.47
CA TYR A 458 32.39 -2.19 -17.25
C TYR A 458 31.52 -0.96 -17.32
N GLY A 459 30.35 -1.05 -16.71
CA GLY A 459 29.45 0.08 -16.48
C GLY A 459 28.88 0.06 -15.06
N GLU A 460 28.04 1.04 -14.76
CA GLU A 460 27.44 1.20 -13.45
C GLU A 460 25.92 1.13 -13.49
N VAL A 461 25.35 0.53 -12.44
CA VAL A 461 23.91 0.51 -12.18
C VAL A 461 23.65 1.14 -10.83
N THR A 462 22.92 2.26 -10.82
CA THR A 462 22.41 2.87 -9.59
C THR A 462 20.98 2.39 -9.33
N MET A 463 20.72 1.85 -8.15
CA MET A 463 19.44 1.26 -7.74
C MET A 463 18.93 1.84 -6.43
N PRO A 464 17.59 1.81 -6.18
CA PRO A 464 17.04 2.12 -4.86
C PRO A 464 17.40 1.02 -3.86
N TYR A 465 17.87 1.40 -2.67
CA TYR A 465 18.30 0.47 -1.64
C TYR A 465 17.80 0.89 -0.25
N GLU A 466 16.96 0.07 0.34
CA GLU A 466 16.34 0.32 1.65
C GLU A 466 16.60 -0.84 2.64
N PHE A 467 17.75 -1.50 2.54
CA PHE A 467 18.18 -2.56 3.45
C PHE A 467 19.32 -2.08 4.33
N PHE A 468 19.46 -2.67 5.52
CA PHE A 468 20.52 -2.38 6.49
C PHE A 468 21.21 -3.66 6.94
N PRO A 469 22.53 -3.61 7.27
CA PRO A 469 23.38 -2.42 7.21
C PRO A 469 23.63 -1.96 5.75
N LEU A 470 23.87 -0.64 5.57
CA LEU A 470 24.26 -0.13 4.25
C LEU A 470 25.66 -0.66 3.92
N PRO A 471 25.89 -1.16 2.68
CA PRO A 471 27.22 -1.51 2.23
C PRO A 471 28.11 -0.26 2.17
N LYS A 472 29.41 -0.45 2.05
CA LYS A 472 30.39 0.63 1.92
C LYS A 472 30.96 0.66 0.50
N VAL A 473 31.47 1.82 0.08
CA VAL A 473 32.22 1.93 -1.16
C VAL A 473 33.44 1.02 -1.08
N GLY A 474 33.66 0.20 -2.11
CA GLY A 474 34.68 -0.82 -2.18
C GLY A 474 34.23 -2.21 -1.70
N ASP A 475 33.03 -2.34 -1.11
CA ASP A 475 32.50 -3.66 -0.76
C ASP A 475 32.22 -4.47 -2.04
N HIS A 476 32.58 -5.75 -1.99
CA HIS A 476 32.25 -6.72 -3.02
C HIS A 476 30.96 -7.46 -2.70
N GLY A 477 30.29 -7.94 -3.73
CA GLY A 477 29.06 -8.70 -3.59
C GLY A 477 28.60 -9.30 -4.92
N ILE A 478 27.38 -9.81 -4.88
CA ILE A 478 26.74 -10.41 -6.05
C ILE A 478 25.59 -9.51 -6.50
N ALA A 479 25.58 -9.19 -7.80
CA ALA A 479 24.43 -8.58 -8.45
C ALA A 479 23.38 -9.66 -8.77
N TYR A 480 22.11 -9.37 -8.49
CA TYR A 480 20.98 -10.25 -8.77
C TYR A 480 20.11 -9.63 -9.85
N GLY A 481 19.50 -10.49 -10.66
CA GLY A 481 18.59 -10.12 -11.73
C GLY A 481 17.16 -9.88 -11.24
N ARG A 482 16.27 -9.54 -12.18
CA ARG A 482 14.81 -9.36 -11.95
C ARG A 482 14.17 -10.58 -11.33
N ASN A 483 14.67 -11.77 -11.69
CA ASN A 483 14.20 -13.07 -11.22
C ASN A 483 14.82 -13.51 -9.86
N GLY A 484 15.60 -12.64 -9.22
CA GLY A 484 16.27 -12.95 -7.97
C GLY A 484 17.40 -13.98 -8.06
N LYS A 485 17.89 -14.28 -9.27
CA LYS A 485 19.07 -15.15 -9.47
C LYS A 485 20.33 -14.32 -9.58
N ALA A 486 21.46 -14.88 -9.12
CA ALA A 486 22.77 -14.27 -9.27
C ALA A 486 23.11 -14.03 -10.75
N VAL A 487 23.62 -12.85 -11.07
CA VAL A 487 24.00 -12.42 -12.41
C VAL A 487 25.52 -12.38 -12.56
N CYS A 488 26.20 -11.64 -11.69
CA CYS A 488 27.65 -11.52 -11.70
C CYS A 488 28.17 -11.01 -10.35
N ALA A 489 29.48 -11.14 -10.14
CA ALA A 489 30.16 -10.40 -9.08
C ALA A 489 30.13 -8.89 -9.38
N CYS A 490 30.10 -8.07 -8.33
CA CYS A 490 30.07 -6.61 -8.46
C CYS A 490 30.81 -5.93 -7.30
N GLU A 491 31.15 -4.67 -7.50
CA GLU A 491 31.79 -3.79 -6.53
C GLU A 491 30.89 -2.58 -6.28
N VAL A 492 30.72 -2.17 -5.03
CA VAL A 492 30.02 -0.94 -4.67
C VAL A 492 30.90 0.26 -4.94
N THR A 493 30.52 1.09 -5.90
CA THR A 493 31.29 2.30 -6.28
C THR A 493 30.78 3.56 -5.65
N ASN A 494 29.47 3.63 -5.31
CA ASN A 494 28.89 4.82 -4.68
C ASN A 494 27.67 4.48 -3.82
N ILE A 495 27.50 5.23 -2.74
CA ILE A 495 26.30 5.21 -1.92
C ILE A 495 25.91 6.65 -1.64
N ARG A 496 24.73 7.04 -2.12
CA ARG A 496 24.18 8.37 -1.89
C ARG A 496 23.02 8.30 -0.90
N THR A 497 23.17 9.01 0.19
CA THR A 497 22.13 9.23 1.19
C THR A 497 21.79 10.72 1.23
N SER A 498 20.52 11.06 1.34
CA SER A 498 20.08 12.46 1.43
C SER A 498 18.72 12.54 2.12
N PRO A 499 18.47 13.57 2.92
CA PRO A 499 17.12 13.84 3.44
C PRO A 499 16.07 13.96 2.30
N ALA A 500 16.46 14.46 1.12
CA ALA A 500 15.60 14.58 -0.05
C ALA A 500 15.19 13.22 -0.66
N PHE A 501 15.89 12.14 -0.32
CA PHE A 501 15.59 10.78 -0.77
C PHE A 501 14.61 10.06 0.17
N ASP A 502 14.34 10.64 1.34
CA ASP A 502 13.38 10.09 2.30
C ASP A 502 13.64 8.59 2.59
N HIS A 503 14.82 8.29 3.13
CA HIS A 503 15.30 6.94 3.48
C HIS A 503 15.44 5.93 2.33
N THR A 504 15.20 6.32 1.08
CA THR A 504 15.55 5.50 -0.09
C THR A 504 16.97 5.82 -0.52
N ASN A 505 17.95 5.07 -0.05
CA ASN A 505 19.35 5.28 -0.43
C ASN A 505 19.55 4.87 -1.89
N LEU A 506 20.54 5.48 -2.56
CA LEU A 506 20.94 5.12 -3.91
C LEU A 506 22.26 4.37 -3.84
N LEU A 507 22.22 3.09 -4.17
CA LEU A 507 23.38 2.22 -4.23
C LEU A 507 23.83 2.10 -5.68
N THR A 508 25.11 2.36 -5.97
CA THR A 508 25.70 2.18 -7.29
C THR A 508 26.69 1.03 -7.25
N ILE A 509 26.56 0.10 -8.17
CA ILE A 509 27.45 -1.05 -8.33
C ILE A 509 28.07 -1.05 -9.72
N LYS A 510 29.34 -1.43 -9.81
CA LYS A 510 30.06 -1.67 -11.06
C LYS A 510 29.88 -3.13 -11.47
N VAL A 511 29.46 -3.35 -12.70
CA VAL A 511 29.23 -4.68 -13.29
C VAL A 511 29.78 -4.75 -14.70
N PRO A 512 30.06 -5.94 -15.27
CA PRO A 512 30.40 -6.09 -16.69
C PRO A 512 29.35 -5.46 -17.59
N SER A 513 29.78 -4.79 -18.69
CA SER A 513 28.87 -4.03 -19.57
C SER A 513 27.71 -4.86 -20.14
N ASN A 514 27.92 -6.15 -20.40
CA ASN A 514 26.89 -7.07 -20.89
C ASN A 514 25.86 -7.45 -19.80
N MET A 515 26.07 -7.09 -18.52
CA MET A 515 25.19 -7.39 -17.40
C MET A 515 24.42 -6.16 -16.90
N LEU A 516 24.66 -4.97 -17.47
CA LEU A 516 24.02 -3.70 -17.07
C LEU A 516 22.49 -3.77 -17.10
N MET A 517 21.93 -4.37 -18.14
CA MET A 517 20.48 -4.48 -18.29
C MET A 517 19.85 -5.59 -17.44
N SER A 518 20.65 -6.48 -16.85
CA SER A 518 20.17 -7.59 -16.02
C SER A 518 20.31 -7.33 -14.52
N ALA A 519 21.36 -6.62 -14.07
CA ALA A 519 21.62 -6.36 -12.65
C ALA A 519 20.56 -5.41 -12.03
N ARG A 520 19.83 -5.87 -11.00
CA ARG A 520 18.71 -5.11 -10.39
C ARG A 520 18.65 -5.14 -8.88
N PHE A 521 19.50 -5.94 -8.23
CA PHE A 521 19.60 -5.99 -6.78
C PHE A 521 21.04 -6.37 -6.37
N TYR A 522 21.45 -6.01 -5.16
CA TYR A 522 22.77 -6.28 -4.59
C TYR A 522 22.64 -7.04 -3.29
N ARG A 523 23.48 -8.05 -3.10
CA ARG A 523 23.75 -8.67 -1.80
C ARG A 523 25.27 -8.69 -1.56
N ALA A 524 25.67 -8.33 -0.34
CA ALA A 524 27.05 -8.51 0.10
C ALA A 524 27.43 -9.99 0.04
N GLU A 525 28.69 -10.30 -0.26
CA GLU A 525 29.22 -11.65 -0.01
C GLU A 525 29.15 -11.93 1.49
N GLU A 526 28.60 -13.08 1.85
CA GLU A 526 28.64 -13.54 3.25
C GLU A 526 30.11 -13.73 3.64
N ALA A 527 30.54 -13.07 4.73
CA ALA A 527 31.92 -13.10 5.22
C ALA A 527 32.26 -14.47 5.81
#